data_304ddf34edc6740dc351493bc5425746
#
_entry.id   304ddf34edc6740dc351493bc5425746
#
_cell.length_a   1.000
_cell.length_b   1.000
_cell.length_c   1.000
_cell.angle_alpha   90.00
_cell.angle_beta   90.00
_cell.angle_gamma   90.00
#
_symmetry.space_group_name_H-M   'P 1'
#
loop_
_entity.id
_entity.type
_entity.pdbx_description
1 polymer ?
#
loop_
_entity_poly.entity_id
_entity_poly.type
_entity_poly.pdbx_seq_one_letter_code
_entity_poly.pdbx_strand_id
1 'polypeptide(L)'
;MTKLEELIKELCPDGVKYEELKEILKIKNGSDYKGFSEGTIPVYGSGGILAYIDRYAYNEPSVLIPRKGSIDKLYYVDTPFWNVDTIFYTEIFPDKAIPRYVYHCLLREHLEQYNTAGGVPSLTQTVLNKVKIPVPPLPVQEEIVRILDSFTELTAELAAELAARKKQYEYYRDKLLSFKEEL
;
A
#
# COMPACT_ATOMS: atom_id res chain seq x y z
N MET A 1 11.49 -27.34 -6.63
CA MET A 1 11.99 -25.95 -6.55
C MET A 1 10.87 -25.06 -7.03
N THR A 2 10.56 -23.99 -6.32
CA THR A 2 9.54 -23.04 -6.76
C THR A 2 10.08 -22.17 -7.89
N LYS A 3 9.22 -21.57 -8.71
CA LYS A 3 9.62 -20.65 -9.77
C LYS A 3 10.48 -19.48 -9.21
N LEU A 4 10.14 -18.97 -8.02
CA LEU A 4 10.91 -17.94 -7.36
C LEU A 4 12.33 -18.41 -7.00
N GLU A 5 12.49 -19.62 -6.46
CA GLU A 5 13.82 -20.19 -6.14
C GLU A 5 14.69 -20.36 -7.39
N GLU A 6 14.09 -20.76 -8.51
CA GLU A 6 14.79 -20.89 -9.80
C GLU A 6 15.26 -19.52 -10.29
N LEU A 7 14.38 -18.51 -10.31
CA LEU A 7 14.72 -17.15 -10.71
C LEU A 7 15.81 -16.53 -9.80
N ILE A 8 15.74 -16.72 -8.49
CA ILE A 8 16.77 -16.20 -7.57
C ILE A 8 18.11 -16.90 -7.84
N LYS A 9 18.13 -18.20 -8.04
CA LYS A 9 19.34 -18.96 -8.32
C LYS A 9 20.01 -18.52 -9.63
N GLU A 10 19.20 -18.23 -10.65
CA GLU A 10 19.67 -17.82 -11.98
C GLU A 10 20.10 -16.35 -12.02
N LEU A 11 19.29 -15.45 -11.49
CA LEU A 11 19.45 -14.02 -11.67
C LEU A 11 20.12 -13.30 -10.47
N CYS A 12 20.22 -13.98 -9.33
CA CYS A 12 20.80 -13.42 -8.11
C CYS A 12 21.78 -14.40 -7.43
N PRO A 13 22.73 -15.04 -8.16
CA PRO A 13 23.63 -16.05 -7.57
C PRO A 13 24.48 -15.50 -6.43
N ASP A 14 24.85 -14.21 -6.49
CA ASP A 14 25.67 -13.51 -5.50
C ASP A 14 24.82 -12.71 -4.48
N GLY A 15 23.48 -12.92 -4.47
CA GLY A 15 22.54 -12.20 -3.61
C GLY A 15 21.89 -11.00 -4.29
N VAL A 16 21.20 -10.17 -3.50
CA VAL A 16 20.43 -9.03 -3.99
C VAL A 16 21.02 -7.73 -3.44
N LYS A 17 21.20 -6.74 -4.30
CA LYS A 17 21.66 -5.42 -3.91
C LYS A 17 20.54 -4.65 -3.19
N TYR A 18 20.92 -3.97 -2.08
CA TYR A 18 20.03 -3.01 -1.41
C TYR A 18 20.36 -1.61 -1.93
N GLU A 19 19.34 -0.92 -2.44
CA GLU A 19 19.47 0.45 -2.97
C GLU A 19 18.65 1.43 -2.12
N GLU A 20 19.16 2.68 -2.01
CA GLU A 20 18.42 3.76 -1.36
C GLU A 20 17.20 4.14 -2.22
N LEU A 21 16.08 4.53 -1.61
CA LEU A 21 14.85 4.88 -2.34
C LEU A 21 15.10 5.94 -3.41
N LYS A 22 15.96 6.92 -3.17
CA LYS A 22 16.29 7.95 -4.16
C LYS A 22 16.90 7.41 -5.47
N GLU A 23 17.46 6.18 -5.46
CA GLU A 23 18.07 5.54 -6.63
C GLU A 23 17.02 4.82 -7.50
N ILE A 24 15.82 4.59 -6.96
CA ILE A 24 14.75 3.80 -7.61
C ILE A 24 13.45 4.57 -7.81
N LEU A 25 13.28 5.73 -7.12
CA LEU A 25 12.08 6.54 -7.21
C LEU A 25 12.36 8.01 -6.83
N LYS A 26 11.39 8.88 -7.15
CA LYS A 26 11.33 10.26 -6.64
C LYS A 26 10.14 10.41 -5.71
N ILE A 27 10.36 10.99 -4.54
CA ILE A 27 9.30 11.34 -3.59
C ILE A 27 8.82 12.75 -3.88
N LYS A 28 7.52 12.93 -4.06
CA LYS A 28 6.87 14.21 -4.38
C LYS A 28 5.91 14.64 -3.29
N ASN A 29 5.79 15.95 -3.10
CA ASN A 29 4.79 16.53 -2.20
C ASN A 29 3.42 16.55 -2.85
N GLY A 30 2.38 16.48 -2.03
CA GLY A 30 1.04 16.85 -2.45
C GLY A 30 0.79 18.35 -2.36
N SER A 31 -0.39 18.79 -2.80
CA SER A 31 -0.82 20.19 -2.82
C SER A 31 -2.30 20.34 -2.50
N ASP A 32 -2.73 21.56 -2.19
CA ASP A 32 -4.14 21.88 -1.91
C ASP A 32 -5.04 21.59 -3.13
N TYR A 33 -6.25 21.13 -2.88
CA TYR A 33 -7.25 20.77 -3.89
C TYR A 33 -8.52 21.64 -3.84
N LYS A 34 -8.65 22.53 -2.86
CA LYS A 34 -9.89 23.28 -2.58
C LYS A 34 -10.36 24.19 -3.72
N GLY A 35 -9.50 24.47 -4.70
CA GLY A 35 -9.85 25.28 -5.88
C GLY A 35 -10.41 24.48 -7.05
N PHE A 36 -10.61 23.17 -6.95
CA PHE A 36 -11.07 22.30 -8.03
C PHE A 36 -12.55 21.95 -7.87
N SER A 37 -13.18 21.59 -9.00
CA SER A 37 -14.57 21.16 -9.03
C SER A 37 -14.70 19.73 -8.52
N GLU A 38 -15.90 19.37 -8.07
CA GLU A 38 -16.25 18.00 -7.72
C GLU A 38 -16.15 17.07 -8.95
N GLY A 39 -15.68 15.84 -8.75
CA GLY A 39 -15.43 14.89 -9.84
C GLY A 39 -15.29 13.46 -9.34
N THR A 40 -14.51 12.65 -10.07
CA THR A 40 -14.34 11.21 -9.79
C THR A 40 -12.93 10.84 -9.33
N ILE A 41 -11.97 11.77 -9.35
CA ILE A 41 -10.58 11.52 -8.99
C ILE A 41 -10.42 11.61 -7.47
N PRO A 42 -9.97 10.56 -6.79
CA PRO A 42 -9.79 10.57 -5.34
C PRO A 42 -8.66 11.49 -4.90
N VAL A 43 -8.90 12.22 -3.82
CA VAL A 43 -7.92 13.06 -3.12
C VAL A 43 -7.45 12.35 -1.87
N TYR A 44 -6.19 11.98 -1.82
CA TYR A 44 -5.61 11.27 -0.69
C TYR A 44 -4.97 12.22 0.32
N GLY A 45 -5.24 11.96 1.60
CA GLY A 45 -4.49 12.45 2.75
C GLY A 45 -3.93 11.29 3.57
N SER A 46 -3.20 11.57 4.65
CA SER A 46 -2.60 10.54 5.51
C SER A 46 -3.62 9.57 6.14
N GLY A 47 -4.88 9.98 6.29
CA GLY A 47 -5.96 9.15 6.82
C GLY A 47 -6.76 8.37 5.77
N GLY A 48 -6.49 8.58 4.48
CA GLY A 48 -7.24 7.98 3.37
C GLY A 48 -7.83 9.03 2.43
N ILE A 49 -8.90 8.67 1.72
CA ILE A 49 -9.58 9.56 0.75
C ILE A 49 -10.36 10.66 1.50
N LEU A 50 -10.12 11.91 1.11
CA LEU A 50 -10.74 13.11 1.70
C LEU A 50 -11.90 13.65 0.86
N ALA A 51 -11.80 13.55 -0.47
CA ALA A 51 -12.75 14.12 -1.43
C ALA A 51 -12.58 13.46 -2.80
N TYR A 52 -13.43 13.85 -3.76
CA TYR A 52 -13.29 13.51 -5.17
C TYR A 52 -13.35 14.80 -5.99
N ILE A 53 -12.43 14.97 -6.96
CA ILE A 53 -12.28 16.16 -7.78
C ILE A 53 -12.19 15.83 -9.27
N ASP A 54 -12.18 16.85 -10.11
CA ASP A 54 -12.15 16.75 -11.59
C ASP A 54 -10.74 16.66 -12.19
N ARG A 55 -9.69 16.64 -11.36
CA ARG A 55 -8.28 16.68 -11.77
C ARG A 55 -7.44 15.68 -11.01
N TYR A 56 -6.31 15.27 -11.61
CA TYR A 56 -5.31 14.43 -10.98
C TYR A 56 -3.96 15.15 -10.89
N ALA A 57 -3.17 14.79 -9.88
CA ALA A 57 -1.77 15.19 -9.76
C ALA A 57 -0.86 14.20 -10.48
N TYR A 58 -1.22 12.91 -10.46
CA TYR A 58 -0.46 11.83 -11.06
C TYR A 58 -1.41 10.72 -11.54
N ASN A 59 -1.04 10.04 -12.64
CA ASN A 59 -1.90 9.04 -13.29
C ASN A 59 -1.19 7.70 -13.54
N GLU A 60 0.02 7.52 -13.03
CA GLU A 60 0.74 6.26 -13.09
C GLU A 60 0.70 5.57 -11.72
N PRO A 61 0.96 4.24 -11.65
CA PRO A 61 1.03 3.52 -10.40
C PRO A 61 2.04 4.13 -9.43
N SER A 62 1.59 4.33 -8.17
CA SER A 62 2.38 5.01 -7.16
C SER A 62 2.17 4.41 -5.76
N VAL A 63 3.17 4.57 -4.91
CA VAL A 63 3.04 4.33 -3.47
C VAL A 63 2.89 5.67 -2.77
N LEU A 64 1.79 5.83 -2.03
CA LEU A 64 1.57 7.01 -1.23
C LEU A 64 2.10 6.78 0.19
N ILE A 65 2.97 7.68 0.65
CA ILE A 65 3.64 7.58 1.94
C ILE A 65 3.17 8.73 2.83
N PRO A 66 2.44 8.48 3.92
CA PRO A 66 2.03 9.53 4.82
C PRO A 66 3.23 10.30 5.39
N ARG A 67 3.12 11.62 5.33
CA ARG A 67 4.12 12.54 5.85
C ARG A 67 3.88 12.90 7.30
N LYS A 68 2.59 12.99 7.72
CA LYS A 68 2.16 13.40 9.07
C LYS A 68 0.97 12.59 9.53
N GLY A 69 0.86 12.36 10.83
CA GLY A 69 -0.26 11.66 11.45
C GLY A 69 -0.13 10.15 11.36
N SER A 70 -0.99 9.50 10.59
CA SER A 70 -1.00 8.02 10.42
C SER A 70 0.14 7.56 9.50
N ILE A 71 1.39 7.68 9.95
CA ILE A 71 2.59 7.39 9.14
C ILE A 71 2.83 5.90 8.91
N ASP A 72 2.05 5.04 9.53
CA ASP A 72 2.01 3.59 9.37
C ASP A 72 1.16 3.13 8.16
N LYS A 73 0.31 4.01 7.61
CA LYS A 73 -0.66 3.67 6.56
C LYS A 73 -0.13 3.99 5.17
N LEU A 74 0.44 3.02 4.51
CA LEU A 74 0.82 3.14 3.09
C LEU A 74 -0.38 2.84 2.18
N TYR A 75 -0.44 3.51 1.02
CA TYR A 75 -1.44 3.20 -0.02
C TYR A 75 -0.73 2.89 -1.33
N TYR A 76 -1.19 1.84 -2.01
CA TYR A 76 -0.87 1.59 -3.40
C TYR A 76 -2.02 2.10 -4.26
N VAL A 77 -1.72 2.94 -5.24
CA VAL A 77 -2.72 3.53 -6.14
C VAL A 77 -2.24 3.36 -7.57
N ASP A 78 -3.06 2.75 -8.42
CA ASP A 78 -2.79 2.47 -9.83
C ASP A 78 -3.79 3.17 -10.78
N THR A 79 -4.59 4.07 -10.23
CA THR A 79 -5.54 4.92 -10.95
C THR A 79 -5.16 6.38 -10.76
N PRO A 80 -5.65 7.31 -11.62
CA PRO A 80 -5.39 8.74 -11.43
C PRO A 80 -5.84 9.21 -10.05
N PHE A 81 -5.00 10.02 -9.40
CA PHE A 81 -5.27 10.55 -8.06
C PHE A 81 -4.73 11.96 -7.86
N TRP A 82 -5.22 12.61 -6.81
CA TRP A 82 -4.65 13.81 -6.20
C TRP A 82 -4.21 13.48 -4.78
N ASN A 83 -3.21 14.20 -4.27
CA ASN A 83 -2.79 14.08 -2.88
C ASN A 83 -2.50 15.44 -2.25
N VAL A 84 -2.83 15.56 -0.95
CA VAL A 84 -2.57 16.78 -0.17
C VAL A 84 -1.18 16.72 0.50
N ASP A 85 -0.77 17.83 1.12
CA ASP A 85 0.55 18.02 1.73
C ASP A 85 0.86 17.07 2.91
N THR A 86 -0.14 16.38 3.45
CA THR A 86 0.03 15.40 4.54
C THR A 86 0.49 14.02 4.07
N ILE A 87 0.58 13.80 2.76
CA ILE A 87 1.00 12.54 2.15
C ILE A 87 1.86 12.78 0.91
N PHE A 88 2.95 12.04 0.79
CA PHE A 88 3.79 12.01 -0.40
C PHE A 88 3.24 11.03 -1.42
N TYR A 89 3.58 11.23 -2.70
CA TYR A 89 3.49 10.18 -3.72
C TYR A 89 4.87 9.88 -4.31
N THR A 90 5.00 8.76 -4.99
CA THR A 90 6.26 8.30 -5.57
C THR A 90 6.17 8.18 -7.08
N GLU A 91 7.20 8.70 -7.78
CA GLU A 91 7.45 8.44 -9.19
C GLU A 91 8.53 7.35 -9.27
N ILE A 92 8.14 6.13 -9.56
CA ILE A 92 9.05 4.97 -9.54
C ILE A 92 9.69 4.81 -10.92
N PHE A 93 11.00 4.53 -10.96
CA PHE A 93 11.73 4.30 -12.20
C PHE A 93 11.44 2.89 -12.72
N PRO A 94 10.77 2.75 -13.89
CA PRO A 94 10.27 1.46 -14.36
C PRO A 94 11.36 0.47 -14.77
N ASP A 95 12.56 0.97 -15.06
CA ASP A 95 13.75 0.18 -15.34
C ASP A 95 14.42 -0.39 -14.07
N LYS A 96 14.02 0.08 -12.90
CA LYS A 96 14.57 -0.30 -11.58
C LYS A 96 13.62 -1.15 -10.76
N ALA A 97 12.37 -0.72 -10.66
CA ALA A 97 11.44 -1.36 -9.73
C ALA A 97 9.98 -1.31 -10.20
N ILE A 98 9.24 -2.32 -9.81
CA ILE A 98 7.80 -2.43 -9.99
C ILE A 98 7.10 -1.70 -8.83
N PRO A 99 6.15 -0.78 -9.08
CA PRO A 99 5.48 -0.02 -8.03
C PRO A 99 4.85 -0.90 -6.93
N ARG A 100 4.22 -2.00 -7.31
CA ARG A 100 3.63 -2.96 -6.36
C ARG A 100 4.69 -3.67 -5.51
N TYR A 101 5.84 -3.99 -6.09
CA TYR A 101 7.00 -4.53 -5.35
C TYR A 101 7.52 -3.54 -4.32
N VAL A 102 7.70 -2.27 -4.71
CA VAL A 102 8.11 -1.19 -3.79
C VAL A 102 7.13 -1.05 -2.63
N TYR A 103 5.82 -1.10 -2.90
CA TYR A 103 4.79 -1.08 -1.87
C TYR A 103 4.98 -2.20 -0.83
N HIS A 104 5.17 -3.44 -1.26
CA HIS A 104 5.41 -4.56 -0.35
C HIS A 104 6.72 -4.41 0.44
N CYS A 105 7.78 -3.91 -0.18
CA CYS A 105 9.04 -3.63 0.52
C CYS A 105 8.83 -2.58 1.62
N LEU A 106 8.14 -1.47 1.32
CA LEU A 106 7.90 -0.40 2.28
C LEU A 106 6.96 -0.80 3.42
N LEU A 107 5.99 -1.69 3.18
CA LEU A 107 5.19 -2.30 4.26
C LEU A 107 6.06 -3.06 5.25
N ARG A 108 7.05 -3.82 4.75
CA ARG A 108 7.98 -4.58 5.61
C ARG A 108 8.93 -3.67 6.40
N GLU A 109 9.28 -2.52 5.84
CA GLU A 109 10.26 -1.59 6.46
C GLU A 109 9.71 -0.87 7.70
N HIS A 110 8.40 -0.93 7.99
CA HIS A 110 7.82 -0.28 9.17
C HIS A 110 8.27 1.18 9.31
N LEU A 111 7.85 2.03 8.35
CA LEU A 111 8.35 3.39 8.20
C LEU A 111 8.17 4.28 9.44
N GLU A 112 7.28 3.90 10.36
CA GLU A 112 7.09 4.57 11.65
C GLU A 112 8.35 4.60 12.52
N GLN A 113 9.28 3.65 12.33
CA GLN A 113 10.57 3.65 13.02
C GLN A 113 11.48 4.84 12.65
N TYR A 114 11.24 5.44 11.49
CA TYR A 114 11.99 6.61 11.00
C TYR A 114 11.36 7.94 11.42
N ASN A 115 10.36 7.92 12.32
CA ASN A 115 9.77 9.12 12.88
C ASN A 115 10.82 9.93 13.65
N THR A 116 10.99 11.19 13.27
CA THR A 116 11.95 12.12 13.91
C THR A 116 11.28 13.17 14.79
N ALA A 117 9.95 13.18 14.87
CA ALA A 117 9.20 14.20 15.60
C ALA A 117 8.90 13.75 17.04
N GLY A 118 9.08 14.67 17.99
CA GLY A 118 8.71 14.45 19.41
C GLY A 118 7.20 14.65 19.70
N GLY A 119 6.41 15.08 18.71
CA GLY A 119 4.97 15.33 18.82
C GLY A 119 4.19 14.52 17.80
N VAL A 120 3.47 15.19 16.89
CA VAL A 120 2.75 14.51 15.80
C VAL A 120 3.75 13.76 14.93
N PRO A 121 3.58 12.41 14.76
CA PRO A 121 4.48 11.61 13.94
C PRO A 121 4.67 12.20 12.55
N SER A 122 5.91 12.28 12.09
CA SER A 122 6.22 12.84 10.77
C SER A 122 7.44 12.18 10.13
N LEU A 123 7.36 12.03 8.80
CA LEU A 123 8.44 11.57 7.93
C LEU A 123 8.88 12.70 7.00
N THR A 124 10.16 12.75 6.69
CA THR A 124 10.72 13.71 5.75
C THR A 124 11.27 13.00 4.51
N GLN A 125 11.28 13.68 3.37
CA GLN A 125 11.90 13.14 2.14
C GLN A 125 13.38 12.79 2.36
N THR A 126 14.11 13.60 3.15
CA THR A 126 15.53 13.37 3.44
C THR A 126 15.76 12.03 4.16
N VAL A 127 14.88 11.66 5.08
CA VAL A 127 14.94 10.38 5.80
C VAL A 127 14.51 9.25 4.88
N LEU A 128 13.37 9.40 4.22
CA LEU A 128 12.83 8.38 3.31
C LEU A 128 13.80 8.05 2.16
N ASN A 129 14.44 9.05 1.59
CA ASN A 129 15.39 8.87 0.48
C ASN A 129 16.58 7.96 0.85
N LYS A 130 16.91 7.80 2.14
CA LYS A 130 18.00 6.95 2.64
C LYS A 130 17.53 5.54 3.04
N VAL A 131 16.24 5.29 3.06
CA VAL A 131 15.70 3.94 3.32
C VAL A 131 16.19 3.02 2.21
N LYS A 132 16.68 1.85 2.59
CA LYS A 132 17.22 0.86 1.65
C LYS A 132 16.27 -0.32 1.55
N ILE A 133 15.93 -0.69 0.32
CA ILE A 133 15.18 -1.91 0.03
C ILE A 133 15.97 -2.81 -0.93
N PRO A 134 15.75 -4.14 -0.91
CA PRO A 134 16.34 -5.03 -1.89
C PRO A 134 15.80 -4.73 -3.29
N VAL A 135 16.65 -4.71 -4.29
CA VAL A 135 16.27 -4.45 -5.70
C VAL A 135 16.78 -5.60 -6.58
N PRO A 136 16.12 -6.76 -6.56
CA PRO A 136 16.44 -7.85 -7.48
C PRO A 136 16.03 -7.48 -8.91
N PRO A 137 16.48 -8.23 -9.94
CA PRO A 137 16.00 -8.09 -11.31
C PRO A 137 14.46 -8.14 -11.42
N LEU A 138 13.91 -7.41 -12.38
CA LEU A 138 12.45 -7.27 -12.54
C LEU A 138 11.67 -8.60 -12.57
N PRO A 139 12.14 -9.70 -13.24
CA PRO A 139 11.42 -10.98 -13.20
C PRO A 139 11.29 -11.59 -11.80
N VAL A 140 12.24 -11.32 -10.90
CA VAL A 140 12.17 -11.76 -9.50
C VAL A 140 11.15 -10.91 -8.74
N GLN A 141 11.12 -9.59 -8.99
CA GLN A 141 10.14 -8.68 -8.39
C GLN A 141 8.71 -9.08 -8.82
N GLU A 142 8.49 -9.36 -10.12
CA GLU A 142 7.20 -9.82 -10.65
C GLU A 142 6.69 -11.07 -9.96
N GLU A 143 7.55 -12.07 -9.79
CA GLU A 143 7.17 -13.32 -9.16
C GLU A 143 6.88 -13.13 -7.65
N ILE A 144 7.62 -12.27 -6.96
CA ILE A 144 7.35 -11.88 -5.57
C ILE A 144 5.98 -11.20 -5.46
N VAL A 145 5.70 -10.22 -6.33
CA VAL A 145 4.41 -9.52 -6.36
C VAL A 145 3.27 -10.51 -6.59
N ARG A 146 3.39 -11.39 -7.58
CA ARG A 146 2.39 -12.42 -7.89
C ARG A 146 2.06 -13.28 -6.67
N ILE A 147 3.07 -13.71 -5.92
CA ILE A 147 2.90 -14.54 -4.72
C ILE A 147 2.21 -13.72 -3.61
N LEU A 148 2.69 -12.53 -3.31
CA LEU A 148 2.16 -11.71 -2.22
C LEU A 148 0.72 -11.24 -2.49
N ASP A 149 0.42 -10.87 -3.73
CA ASP A 149 -0.93 -10.47 -4.12
C ASP A 149 -1.90 -11.66 -4.03
N SER A 150 -1.49 -12.88 -4.41
CA SER A 150 -2.33 -14.07 -4.25
C SER A 150 -2.68 -14.36 -2.79
N PHE A 151 -1.78 -14.12 -1.85
CA PHE A 151 -2.09 -14.20 -0.41
C PHE A 151 -3.05 -13.12 0.05
N THR A 152 -2.92 -11.90 -0.48
CA THR A 152 -3.80 -10.79 -0.16
C THR A 152 -5.24 -11.08 -0.62
N GLU A 153 -5.41 -11.58 -1.85
CA GLU A 153 -6.70 -11.99 -2.41
C GLU A 153 -7.33 -13.11 -1.59
N LEU A 154 -6.58 -14.18 -1.30
CA LEU A 154 -7.06 -15.29 -0.48
C LEU A 154 -7.47 -14.83 0.93
N THR A 155 -6.72 -13.93 1.54
CA THR A 155 -7.06 -13.39 2.86
C THR A 155 -8.38 -12.60 2.82
N ALA A 156 -8.61 -11.82 1.75
CA ALA A 156 -9.86 -11.07 1.56
C ALA A 156 -11.06 -12.01 1.35
N GLU A 157 -10.90 -13.07 0.54
CA GLU A 157 -11.94 -14.09 0.34
C GLU A 157 -12.31 -14.81 1.64
N LEU A 158 -11.30 -15.25 2.42
CA LEU A 158 -11.52 -15.90 3.71
C LEU A 158 -12.22 -14.96 4.72
N ALA A 159 -11.87 -13.67 4.72
CA ALA A 159 -12.53 -12.70 5.58
C ALA A 159 -14.01 -12.49 5.20
N ALA A 160 -14.30 -12.46 3.89
CA ALA A 160 -15.67 -12.36 3.39
C ALA A 160 -16.49 -13.62 3.72
N GLU A 161 -15.91 -14.81 3.54
CA GLU A 161 -16.56 -16.07 3.93
C GLU A 161 -16.85 -16.13 5.44
N LEU A 162 -15.87 -15.76 6.27
CA LEU A 162 -16.04 -15.71 7.72
C LEU A 162 -17.22 -14.78 8.12
N ALA A 163 -17.31 -13.61 7.49
CA ALA A 163 -18.40 -12.67 7.74
C ALA A 163 -19.77 -13.26 7.35
N ALA A 164 -19.85 -13.96 6.20
CA ALA A 164 -21.04 -14.64 5.75
C ALA A 164 -21.45 -15.77 6.72
N ARG A 165 -20.49 -16.59 7.18
CA ARG A 165 -20.71 -17.67 8.15
C ARG A 165 -21.19 -17.15 9.50
N LYS A 166 -20.64 -16.02 9.98
CA LYS A 166 -21.13 -15.38 11.23
C LYS A 166 -22.59 -14.96 11.11
N LYS A 167 -22.99 -14.31 10.01
CA LYS A 167 -24.38 -13.94 9.75
C LYS A 167 -25.32 -15.17 9.71
N GLN A 168 -24.86 -16.25 9.03
CA GLN A 168 -25.60 -17.50 8.97
C GLN A 168 -25.78 -18.11 10.36
N TYR A 169 -24.72 -18.15 11.17
CA TYR A 169 -24.79 -18.63 12.56
C TYR A 169 -25.78 -17.83 13.40
N GLU A 170 -25.73 -16.50 13.36
CA GLU A 170 -26.63 -15.62 14.09
C GLU A 170 -28.09 -15.88 13.70
N TYR A 171 -28.37 -15.97 12.40
CA TYR A 171 -29.71 -16.30 11.90
C TYR A 171 -30.23 -17.63 12.43
N TYR A 172 -29.46 -18.70 12.33
CA TYR A 172 -29.89 -20.02 12.81
C TYR A 172 -29.97 -20.09 14.34
N ARG A 173 -29.04 -19.48 15.05
CA ARG A 173 -29.08 -19.37 16.51
C ARG A 173 -30.40 -18.75 16.97
N ASP A 174 -30.72 -17.60 16.41
CA ASP A 174 -31.91 -16.87 16.81
C ASP A 174 -33.21 -17.63 16.42
N LYS A 175 -33.19 -18.26 15.24
CA LYS A 175 -34.32 -19.10 14.80
C LYS A 175 -34.49 -20.36 15.63
N LEU A 176 -33.41 -21.04 16.00
CA LEU A 176 -33.49 -22.31 16.75
C LEU A 176 -33.78 -22.11 18.25
N LEU A 177 -33.44 -20.93 18.78
CA LEU A 177 -33.67 -20.59 20.19
C LEU A 177 -34.96 -19.78 20.42
N SER A 178 -35.71 -19.47 19.37
CA SER A 178 -37.02 -18.81 19.51
C SER A 178 -38.12 -19.85 19.83
N PHE A 179 -38.44 -20.00 21.12
CA PHE A 179 -39.54 -20.81 21.60
C PHE A 179 -40.78 -19.93 21.95
N LYS A 180 -41.98 -20.51 21.88
CA LYS A 180 -43.16 -19.86 22.46
C LYS A 180 -43.11 -20.03 23.98
N GLU A 181 -43.34 -18.94 24.70
CA GLU A 181 -43.56 -19.03 26.17
C GLU A 181 -44.81 -19.85 26.44
N GLU A 182 -44.76 -20.79 27.41
CA GLU A 182 -45.96 -21.39 28.01
C GLU A 182 -46.68 -20.34 28.85
N LEU A 183 -47.98 -20.16 28.57
CA LEU A 183 -48.86 -19.24 29.30
C LEU A 183 -49.31 -19.86 30.62
#